data_205fbc77ee530d1c9fa35309c39d3882
#
_entry.id   205fbc77ee530d1c9fa35309c39d3882
#
_cell.length_a   1.000
_cell.length_b   1.000
_cell.length_c   1.000
_cell.angle_alpha   90.00
_cell.angle_beta   90.00
_cell.angle_gamma   90.00
#
_symmetry.space_group_name_H-M   'P 1'
#
loop_
_entity.id
_entity.type
_entity.pdbx_description
1 polymer ?
#
loop_
_entity_poly.entity_id
_entity_poly.type
_entity_poly.pdbx_seq_one_letter_code
_entity_poly.pdbx_strand_id
1 'polypeptide(L)'
;MTDFELNALLLSIKIGLASTMFILIPGIFIAWILAKKNFFGKTIIDALVHLPLVIPPIGIGYILLVSFGNESLLGNFFYRNFGLNFSFSWIGAALACSIMSFPLLVRPIRVLIEAQDNQLEFAAKTLGSSNIKIFFSVNLSLQICVRVQIS
;
A
#
# COMPACT_ATOMS: atom_id res chain seq x y z
N MET A 1 25.84 -9.01 20.01
CA MET A 1 24.67 -8.12 19.79
C MET A 1 24.22 -7.68 21.16
N THR A 2 24.21 -6.38 21.40
CA THR A 2 23.70 -5.83 22.66
C THR A 2 22.19 -5.92 22.69
N ASP A 3 21.58 -6.01 23.87
CA ASP A 3 20.10 -6.06 24.04
C ASP A 3 19.41 -4.87 23.35
N PHE A 4 20.11 -3.75 23.24
CA PHE A 4 19.64 -2.55 22.54
C PHE A 4 19.53 -2.78 21.02
N GLU A 5 20.48 -3.44 20.39
CA GLU A 5 20.46 -3.75 18.94
C GLU A 5 19.34 -4.74 18.60
N LEU A 6 19.13 -5.75 19.45
CA LEU A 6 18.04 -6.70 19.29
C LEU A 6 16.66 -6.03 19.37
N ASN A 7 16.46 -5.15 20.34
CA ASN A 7 15.22 -4.40 20.49
C ASN A 7 14.97 -3.46 19.30
N ALA A 8 16.00 -2.82 18.77
CA ALA A 8 15.89 -1.96 17.59
C ALA A 8 15.50 -2.78 16.34
N LEU A 9 16.09 -3.96 16.15
CA LEU A 9 15.74 -4.86 15.05
C LEU A 9 14.29 -5.35 15.14
N LEU A 10 13.87 -5.79 16.32
CA LEU A 10 12.50 -6.25 16.55
C LEU A 10 11.48 -5.13 16.31
N LEU A 11 11.79 -3.91 16.75
CA LEU A 11 10.94 -2.74 16.51
C LEU A 11 10.84 -2.43 15.02
N SER A 12 11.95 -2.47 14.28
CA SER A 12 11.98 -2.23 12.84
C SER A 12 11.16 -3.26 12.06
N ILE A 13 11.29 -4.54 12.41
CA ILE A 13 10.51 -5.63 11.82
C ILE A 13 9.02 -5.44 12.11
N LYS A 14 8.66 -5.10 13.35
CA LYS A 14 7.28 -4.84 13.76
C LYS A 14 6.67 -3.69 12.97
N ILE A 15 7.39 -2.57 12.83
CA ILE A 15 6.94 -1.42 12.04
C ILE A 15 6.77 -1.80 10.57
N GLY A 16 7.75 -2.50 9.98
CA GLY A 16 7.71 -2.94 8.59
C GLY A 16 6.54 -3.88 8.29
N LEU A 17 6.31 -4.87 9.14
CA LEU A 17 5.17 -5.80 8.99
C LEU A 17 3.83 -5.08 9.16
N ALA A 18 3.69 -4.25 10.18
CA ALA A 18 2.46 -3.51 10.44
C ALA A 18 2.12 -2.55 9.29
N SER A 19 3.10 -1.80 8.78
CA SER A 19 2.91 -0.89 7.65
C SER A 19 2.52 -1.63 6.37
N THR A 20 3.18 -2.75 6.07
CA THR A 20 2.88 -3.55 4.88
C THR A 20 1.48 -4.14 4.94
N MET A 21 1.10 -4.74 6.07
CA MET A 21 -0.25 -5.27 6.27
C MET A 21 -1.33 -4.19 6.12
N PHE A 22 -1.07 -3.01 6.63
CA PHE A 22 -2.02 -1.89 6.59
C PHE A 22 -2.26 -1.38 5.17
N ILE A 23 -1.22 -1.29 4.33
CA ILE A 23 -1.34 -0.77 2.97
C ILE A 23 -1.70 -1.82 1.92
N LEU A 24 -1.57 -3.11 2.23
CA LEU A 24 -1.73 -4.17 1.25
C LEU A 24 -3.16 -4.22 0.69
N ILE A 25 -4.17 -4.19 1.56
CA ILE A 25 -5.57 -4.24 1.15
C ILE A 25 -5.98 -2.98 0.35
N PRO A 26 -5.80 -1.75 0.87
CA PRO A 26 -6.18 -0.56 0.11
C PRO A 26 -5.30 -0.35 -1.13
N GLY A 27 -4.03 -0.75 -1.09
CA GLY A 27 -3.11 -0.64 -2.22
C GLY A 27 -3.52 -1.51 -3.40
N ILE A 28 -3.87 -2.78 -3.16
CA ILE A 28 -4.38 -3.68 -4.20
C ILE A 28 -5.69 -3.16 -4.78
N PHE A 29 -6.59 -2.69 -3.92
CA PHE A 29 -7.89 -2.17 -4.36
C PHE A 29 -7.75 -0.93 -5.25
N ILE A 30 -6.90 0.03 -4.87
CA ILE A 30 -6.64 1.24 -5.65
C ILE A 30 -5.89 0.90 -6.95
N ALA A 31 -4.91 0.02 -6.91
CA ALA A 31 -4.22 -0.46 -8.11
C ALA A 31 -5.18 -1.09 -9.12
N TRP A 32 -6.12 -1.90 -8.65
CA TRP A 32 -7.13 -2.53 -9.48
C TRP A 32 -8.09 -1.53 -10.12
N ILE A 33 -8.57 -0.54 -9.33
CA ILE A 33 -9.44 0.53 -9.86
C ILE A 33 -8.70 1.34 -10.94
N LEU A 34 -7.46 1.73 -10.66
CA LEU A 34 -6.65 2.51 -11.60
C LEU A 34 -6.29 1.73 -12.86
N ALA A 35 -6.13 0.39 -12.78
CA ALA A 35 -5.84 -0.43 -13.94
C ALA A 35 -7.07 -0.64 -14.84
N LYS A 36 -8.23 -1.00 -14.24
CA LYS A 36 -9.39 -1.47 -15.01
C LYS A 36 -10.44 -0.40 -15.33
N LYS A 37 -10.49 0.70 -14.58
CA LYS A 37 -11.52 1.71 -14.78
C LYS A 37 -10.96 2.97 -15.43
N ASN A 38 -11.57 3.38 -16.54
CA ASN A 38 -11.38 4.69 -17.14
C ASN A 38 -12.51 5.60 -16.68
N PHE A 39 -12.23 6.51 -15.75
CA PHE A 39 -13.19 7.46 -15.22
C PHE A 39 -12.59 8.87 -15.20
N PHE A 40 -13.50 9.86 -15.23
CA PHE A 40 -13.10 11.25 -15.12
C PHE A 40 -12.52 11.49 -13.72
N GLY A 41 -11.23 11.81 -13.64
CA GLY A 41 -10.52 11.95 -12.35
C GLY A 41 -9.46 10.85 -12.07
N LYS A 42 -9.32 9.84 -12.92
CA LYS A 42 -8.25 8.82 -12.81
C LYS A 42 -6.87 9.47 -12.64
N THR A 43 -6.59 10.52 -13.42
CA THR A 43 -5.32 11.26 -13.36
C THR A 43 -5.11 11.94 -12.01
N ILE A 44 -6.18 12.44 -11.37
CA ILE A 44 -6.10 13.08 -10.05
C ILE A 44 -5.76 12.05 -8.98
N ILE A 45 -6.42 10.90 -9.00
CA ILE A 45 -6.13 9.80 -8.05
C ILE A 45 -4.72 9.27 -8.26
N ASP A 46 -4.30 9.13 -9.51
CA ASP A 46 -2.95 8.70 -9.86
C ASP A 46 -1.90 9.69 -9.32
N ALA A 47 -2.13 10.98 -9.53
CA ALA A 47 -1.26 12.02 -8.98
C ALA A 47 -1.22 12.00 -7.44
N LEU A 48 -2.37 11.84 -6.78
CA LEU A 48 -2.49 11.75 -5.32
C LEU A 48 -1.71 10.54 -4.76
N VAL A 49 -1.82 9.39 -5.41
CA VAL A 49 -1.08 8.17 -5.03
C VAL A 49 0.43 8.38 -5.13
N HIS A 50 0.91 9.13 -6.14
CA HIS A 50 2.34 9.37 -6.35
C HIS A 50 2.88 10.60 -5.60
N LEU A 51 2.02 11.43 -5.03
CA LEU A 51 2.38 12.64 -4.32
C LEU A 51 3.39 12.41 -3.17
N PRO A 52 3.29 11.34 -2.36
CA PRO A 52 4.26 11.05 -1.31
C PRO A 52 5.70 10.81 -1.81
N LEU A 53 5.88 10.41 -3.08
CA LEU A 53 7.22 10.23 -3.65
C LEU A 53 7.91 11.56 -3.98
N VAL A 54 7.14 12.61 -4.20
CA VAL A 54 7.65 13.94 -4.54
C VAL A 54 7.98 14.75 -3.28
N ILE A 55 7.22 14.50 -2.20
CA ILE A 55 7.43 15.19 -0.93
C ILE A 55 8.64 14.58 -0.20
N PRO A 56 9.57 15.40 0.28
CA PRO A 56 10.68 14.89 1.12
C PRO A 56 10.16 14.13 2.35
N PRO A 57 10.84 13.04 2.78
CA PRO A 57 10.41 12.23 3.93
C PRO A 57 10.17 13.05 5.21
N ILE A 58 11.00 14.07 5.43
CA ILE A 58 10.85 14.98 6.57
C ILE A 58 9.53 15.75 6.50
N GLY A 59 9.11 16.17 5.30
CA GLY A 59 7.83 16.86 5.09
C GLY A 59 6.63 16.00 5.45
N ILE A 60 6.64 14.72 5.06
CA ILE A 60 5.59 13.77 5.43
C ILE A 60 5.54 13.55 6.94
N GLY A 61 6.70 13.38 7.58
CA GLY A 61 6.79 13.26 9.03
C GLY A 61 6.24 14.50 9.76
N TYR A 62 6.55 15.70 9.26
CA TYR A 62 6.03 16.96 9.81
C TYR A 62 4.50 17.07 9.64
N ILE A 63 3.98 16.78 8.45
CA ILE A 63 2.54 16.81 8.19
C ILE A 63 1.80 15.82 9.13
N LEU A 64 2.35 14.63 9.31
CA LEU A 64 1.78 13.64 10.24
C LEU A 64 1.82 14.12 11.70
N LEU A 65 2.91 14.71 12.13
CA LEU A 65 3.01 15.28 13.49
C LEU A 65 2.01 16.40 13.72
N VAL A 66 1.82 17.29 12.76
CA VAL A 66 0.85 18.39 12.84
C VAL A 66 -0.59 17.86 12.77
N SER A 67 -0.87 16.86 11.91
CA SER A 67 -2.23 16.33 11.71
C SER A 67 -2.67 15.37 12.82
N PHE A 68 -1.77 14.55 13.34
CA PHE A 68 -2.04 13.52 14.35
C PHE A 68 -1.35 13.79 15.69
N GLY A 69 -0.77 14.99 15.87
CA GLY A 69 -0.21 15.42 17.15
C GLY A 69 -1.27 15.50 18.24
N ASN A 70 -0.84 15.42 19.49
CA ASN A 70 -1.74 15.40 20.65
C ASN A 70 -2.64 16.64 20.77
N GLU A 71 -2.23 17.75 20.19
CA GLU A 71 -2.99 19.01 20.17
C GLU A 71 -3.86 19.17 18.92
N SER A 72 -3.76 18.26 17.93
CA SER A 72 -4.60 18.31 16.74
C SER A 72 -5.97 17.71 17.00
N LEU A 73 -6.97 18.16 16.22
CA LEU A 73 -8.34 17.64 16.30
C LEU A 73 -8.39 16.12 16.04
N LEU A 74 -7.61 15.64 15.06
CA LEU A 74 -7.56 14.22 14.72
C LEU A 74 -6.81 13.41 15.80
N GLY A 75 -5.66 13.89 16.27
CA GLY A 75 -4.90 13.22 17.31
C GLY A 75 -5.69 13.08 18.61
N ASN A 76 -6.37 14.16 19.01
CA ASN A 76 -7.22 14.16 20.21
C ASN A 76 -8.42 13.22 20.09
N PHE A 77 -9.05 13.14 18.90
CA PHE A 77 -10.14 12.21 18.63
C PHE A 77 -9.70 10.74 18.75
N PHE A 78 -8.55 10.38 18.15
CA PHE A 78 -8.01 9.03 18.25
C PHE A 78 -7.52 8.68 19.65
N TYR A 79 -6.92 9.64 20.34
CA TYR A 79 -6.48 9.45 21.72
C TYR A 79 -7.68 9.19 22.67
N ARG A 80 -8.77 9.96 22.54
CA ARG A 80 -9.95 9.81 23.40
C ARG A 80 -10.75 8.54 23.14
N ASN A 81 -10.86 8.10 21.87
CA ASN A 81 -11.67 6.94 21.50
C ASN A 81 -10.90 5.60 21.54
N PHE A 82 -9.63 5.62 21.21
CA PHE A 82 -8.81 4.40 21.03
C PHE A 82 -7.57 4.36 21.92
N GLY A 83 -7.27 5.42 22.66
CA GLY A 83 -6.05 5.50 23.47
C GLY A 83 -4.75 5.48 22.63
N LEU A 84 -4.84 5.76 21.32
CA LEU A 84 -3.74 5.67 20.40
C LEU A 84 -2.96 7.00 20.35
N ASN A 85 -1.70 6.93 20.72
CA ASN A 85 -0.77 8.05 20.65
C ASN A 85 0.07 7.90 19.37
N PHE A 86 -0.11 8.81 18.39
CA PHE A 86 0.64 8.78 17.15
C PHE A 86 1.97 9.52 17.23
N SER A 87 2.06 10.55 18.09
CA SER A 87 3.26 11.34 18.25
C SER A 87 4.37 10.52 18.90
N PHE A 88 5.52 10.46 18.23
CA PHE A 88 6.74 9.78 18.72
C PHE A 88 6.50 8.30 19.13
N SER A 89 5.51 7.62 18.53
CA SER A 89 5.20 6.23 18.79
C SER A 89 5.55 5.33 17.61
N TRP A 90 5.67 4.03 17.84
CA TRP A 90 5.86 3.05 16.77
C TRP A 90 4.69 3.02 15.77
N ILE A 91 3.48 3.41 16.21
CA ILE A 91 2.28 3.52 15.37
C ILE A 91 2.44 4.68 14.37
N GLY A 92 2.91 5.83 14.84
CA GLY A 92 3.21 6.97 13.98
C GLY A 92 4.28 6.65 12.95
N ALA A 93 5.34 5.94 13.35
CA ALA A 93 6.36 5.46 12.43
C ALA A 93 5.80 4.48 11.39
N ALA A 94 4.93 3.54 11.80
CA ALA A 94 4.28 2.61 10.88
C ALA A 94 3.36 3.33 9.88
N LEU A 95 2.64 4.36 10.30
CA LEU A 95 1.84 5.21 9.41
C LEU A 95 2.71 5.97 8.39
N ALA A 96 3.80 6.58 8.83
CA ALA A 96 4.73 7.28 7.94
C ALA A 96 5.31 6.33 6.88
N CYS A 97 5.78 5.15 7.31
CA CYS A 97 6.25 4.10 6.40
C CYS A 97 5.16 3.64 5.43
N SER A 98 3.92 3.48 5.90
CA SER A 98 2.78 3.11 5.08
C SER A 98 2.54 4.10 3.95
N ILE A 99 2.48 5.39 4.26
CA ILE A 99 2.23 6.46 3.29
C ILE A 99 3.33 6.51 2.24
N MET A 100 4.60 6.39 2.64
CA MET A 100 5.73 6.42 1.72
C MET A 100 5.84 5.17 0.85
N SER A 101 5.51 4.00 1.39
CA SER A 101 5.55 2.72 0.67
C SER A 101 4.33 2.51 -0.23
N PHE A 102 3.25 3.27 -0.02
CA PHE A 102 2.00 3.11 -0.75
C PHE A 102 2.14 3.18 -2.27
N PRO A 103 2.77 4.22 -2.87
CA PRO A 103 2.96 4.29 -4.31
C PRO A 103 3.88 3.19 -4.85
N LEU A 104 4.87 2.75 -4.05
CA LEU A 104 5.77 1.67 -4.42
C LEU A 104 5.06 0.31 -4.52
N LEU A 105 3.96 0.14 -3.79
CA LEU A 105 3.11 -1.04 -3.85
C LEU A 105 2.08 -0.93 -4.98
N VAL A 106 1.42 0.22 -5.12
CA VAL A 106 0.34 0.42 -6.10
C VAL A 106 0.85 0.35 -7.54
N ARG A 107 2.01 0.96 -7.83
CA ARG A 107 2.55 1.06 -9.18
C ARG A 107 2.85 -0.29 -9.84
N PRO A 108 3.63 -1.21 -9.23
CA PRO A 108 3.91 -2.51 -9.86
C PRO A 108 2.66 -3.37 -9.98
N ILE A 109 1.75 -3.35 -9.01
CA ILE A 109 0.49 -4.10 -9.10
C ILE A 109 -0.36 -3.59 -10.27
N ARG A 110 -0.47 -2.27 -10.42
CA ARG A 110 -1.18 -1.66 -11.55
C ARG A 110 -0.59 -2.09 -12.89
N VAL A 111 0.74 -1.99 -13.06
CA VAL A 111 1.42 -2.39 -14.29
C VAL A 111 1.18 -3.87 -14.61
N LEU A 112 1.21 -4.74 -13.61
CA LEU A 112 0.91 -6.17 -13.80
C LEU A 112 -0.53 -6.40 -14.27
N ILE A 113 -1.50 -5.68 -13.71
CA ILE A 113 -2.91 -5.81 -14.11
C ILE A 113 -3.13 -5.23 -15.52
N GLU A 114 -2.50 -4.11 -15.87
CA GLU A 114 -2.59 -3.49 -17.21
C GLU A 114 -1.92 -4.36 -18.29
N ALA A 115 -0.86 -5.09 -17.95
CA ALA A 115 -0.16 -6.01 -18.85
C ALA A 115 -0.94 -7.32 -19.13
N GLN A 116 -1.99 -7.59 -18.36
CA GLN A 116 -2.87 -8.73 -18.64
C GLN A 116 -3.64 -8.48 -19.93
N ASP A 117 -3.37 -9.33 -20.91
CA ASP A 117 -4.05 -9.27 -22.20
C ASP A 117 -5.57 -9.49 -22.00
N ASN A 118 -6.37 -8.55 -22.49
CA ASN A 118 -7.83 -8.64 -22.45
C ASN A 118 -8.36 -9.97 -23.08
N GLN A 119 -7.60 -10.59 -23.95
CA GLN A 119 -7.94 -11.89 -24.55
C GLN A 119 -7.95 -13.04 -23.54
N LEU A 120 -7.03 -13.05 -22.57
CA LEU A 120 -7.00 -14.06 -21.51
C LEU A 120 -8.20 -13.91 -20.55
N GLU A 121 -8.61 -12.69 -20.27
CA GLU A 121 -9.79 -12.40 -19.46
C GLU A 121 -11.08 -12.80 -20.19
N PHE A 122 -11.14 -12.56 -21.51
CA PHE A 122 -12.27 -12.99 -22.34
C PHE A 122 -12.37 -14.53 -22.41
N ALA A 123 -11.27 -15.23 -22.61
CA ALA A 123 -11.24 -16.69 -22.64
C ALA A 123 -11.66 -17.29 -21.28
N ALA A 124 -11.24 -16.71 -20.18
CA ALA A 124 -11.63 -17.16 -18.84
C ALA A 124 -13.11 -16.89 -18.51
N LYS A 125 -13.68 -15.80 -19.01
CA LYS A 125 -15.11 -15.48 -18.86
C LYS A 125 -16.01 -16.43 -19.66
N THR A 126 -15.59 -16.82 -20.87
CA THR A 126 -16.34 -17.80 -21.69
C THR A 126 -16.37 -19.20 -21.05
N LEU A 127 -15.38 -19.51 -20.18
CA LEU A 127 -15.32 -20.76 -19.41
C LEU A 127 -16.08 -20.70 -18.07
N GLY A 128 -16.85 -19.63 -17.79
CA GLY A 128 -17.73 -19.52 -16.62
C GLY A 128 -17.03 -19.27 -15.29
N SER A 129 -15.77 -18.83 -15.29
CA SER A 129 -15.03 -18.52 -14.07
C SER A 129 -15.43 -17.18 -13.46
N SER A 130 -15.58 -17.11 -12.12
CA SER A 130 -15.89 -15.85 -11.44
C SER A 130 -14.70 -14.89 -11.46
N ASN A 131 -14.97 -13.59 -11.48
CA ASN A 131 -13.95 -12.52 -11.51
C ASN A 131 -12.86 -12.64 -10.42
N ILE A 132 -13.21 -13.17 -9.26
CA ILE A 132 -12.29 -13.36 -8.13
C ILE A 132 -11.33 -14.54 -8.40
N LYS A 133 -11.82 -15.64 -8.97
CA LYS A 133 -10.98 -16.78 -9.36
C LYS A 133 -9.99 -16.40 -10.45
N ILE A 134 -10.42 -15.59 -11.41
CA ILE A 134 -9.56 -15.08 -12.49
C ILE A 134 -8.42 -14.23 -11.89
N PHE A 135 -8.75 -13.33 -10.95
CA PHE A 135 -7.76 -12.51 -10.29
C PHE A 135 -6.68 -13.33 -9.56
N PHE A 136 -7.08 -14.33 -8.78
CA PHE A 136 -6.13 -15.16 -8.04
C PHE A 136 -5.37 -16.16 -8.92
N SER A 137 -6.06 -16.86 -9.81
CA SER A 137 -5.43 -17.91 -10.61
C SER A 137 -4.52 -17.38 -11.72
N VAL A 138 -4.94 -16.32 -12.42
CA VAL A 138 -4.18 -15.79 -13.56
C VAL A 138 -3.02 -14.91 -13.09
N ASN A 139 -3.25 -14.08 -12.09
CA ASN A 139 -2.19 -13.21 -11.55
C ASN A 139 -1.08 -14.01 -10.84
N LEU A 140 -1.45 -15.02 -10.05
CA LEU A 140 -0.48 -15.83 -9.33
C LEU A 140 0.33 -16.73 -10.28
N SER A 141 -0.32 -17.32 -11.28
CA SER A 141 0.34 -18.19 -12.26
C SER A 141 1.31 -17.42 -13.17
N LEU A 142 0.96 -16.18 -13.57
CA LEU A 142 1.85 -15.33 -14.37
C LEU A 142 3.08 -14.87 -13.59
N GLN A 143 2.96 -14.57 -12.30
CA GLN A 143 4.12 -14.22 -11.47
C GLN A 143 5.10 -15.37 -11.34
N ILE A 144 4.62 -16.61 -11.26
CA ILE A 144 5.46 -17.81 -11.20
C ILE A 144 6.14 -18.04 -12.56
N CYS A 145 5.42 -17.86 -13.66
CA CYS A 145 5.94 -18.07 -15.00
C CYS A 145 7.01 -17.04 -15.39
N VAL A 146 6.82 -15.76 -15.05
CA VAL A 146 7.80 -14.69 -15.28
C VAL A 146 9.08 -14.91 -14.45
N ARG A 147 8.94 -15.45 -13.25
CA ARG A 147 10.11 -15.75 -12.39
C ARG A 147 10.95 -16.91 -12.91
N VAL A 148 10.32 -17.90 -13.53
CA VAL A 148 11.01 -19.06 -14.11
C VAL A 148 11.75 -18.69 -15.39
N GLN A 149 11.33 -17.65 -16.12
CA GLN A 149 11.93 -17.22 -17.39
C GLN A 149 13.15 -16.28 -17.21
N ILE A 150 13.39 -15.77 -15.99
CA ILE A 150 14.50 -14.86 -15.67
C ILE A 150 15.65 -15.60 -14.93
N SER A 151 15.44 -16.86 -14.58
CA SER A 151 16.45 -17.73 -13.99
C SER A 151 17.07 -18.65 -15.02
#